data_760117254bdb23e55ea9e4fcae5b3fe4
#
_entry.id   760117254bdb23e55ea9e4fcae5b3fe4
#
_cell.length_a   1.000
_cell.length_b   1.000
_cell.length_c   1.000
_cell.angle_alpha   90.00
_cell.angle_beta   90.00
_cell.angle_gamma   90.00
#
_symmetry.space_group_name_H-M   'P 1'
#
loop_
_entity.id
_entity.type
_entity.pdbx_description
1 polymer ?
#
loop_
_entity_poly.entity_id
_entity_poly.type
_entity_poly.pdbx_seq_one_letter_code
_entity_poly.pdbx_strand_id
1 'polypeptide(L)'
;MDDDDVEVGPGRAIPTDYIPVNLVPAKNGEIIKLGLITCRVLEDGSRTDNRIGAAEFTLPPGLSGPPAHWHEMHDECFLTTQGVIRYHLPKADGTEDIIDAKEGDFVTVPVRAPHTFSNPTDQEVKFVNTFTPAHYINYFKLLGTYVKEGKPISPKEHLDAMSNYATLPVLRKKAEKK
;
A
#
# COMPACT_ATOMS: atom_id res chain seq x y z
N MET A 1 28.95 31.85 23.82
CA MET A 1 28.56 30.43 23.88
C MET A 1 29.22 29.82 22.67
N ASP A 2 30.30 29.11 22.99
CA ASP A 2 31.19 28.55 21.97
C ASP A 2 30.42 27.47 21.19
N ASP A 3 30.51 27.58 19.83
CA ASP A 3 30.09 26.52 18.94
C ASP A 3 30.92 25.27 19.29
N ASP A 4 30.29 24.31 19.94
CA ASP A 4 30.88 23.01 20.17
C ASP A 4 31.20 22.40 18.80
N ASP A 5 32.48 22.36 18.46
CA ASP A 5 33.00 21.63 17.31
C ASP A 5 32.60 20.16 17.47
N VAL A 6 31.52 19.76 16.86
CA VAL A 6 31.18 18.35 16.70
C VAL A 6 32.26 17.75 15.83
N GLU A 7 33.18 17.02 16.46
CA GLU A 7 34.23 16.29 15.76
C GLU A 7 33.56 15.22 14.88
N VAL A 8 33.29 15.61 13.63
CA VAL A 8 32.78 14.70 12.60
C VAL A 8 33.93 13.73 12.32
N GLY A 9 33.78 12.49 12.78
CA GLY A 9 34.77 11.44 12.52
C GLY A 9 35.13 11.36 11.04
N PRO A 10 36.25 10.74 10.68
CA PRO A 10 36.78 10.75 9.31
C PRO A 10 35.69 10.22 8.34
N GLY A 11 35.26 11.09 7.44
CA GLY A 11 34.31 10.76 6.41
C GLY A 11 34.84 9.61 5.54
N ARG A 12 33.93 8.74 5.10
CA ARG A 12 34.29 7.70 4.12
C ARG A 12 34.19 8.28 2.71
N ALA A 13 35.06 7.78 1.81
CA ALA A 13 34.96 8.13 0.41
C ALA A 13 33.60 7.67 -0.17
N ILE A 14 33.07 8.46 -1.10
CA ILE A 14 31.85 8.10 -1.82
C ILE A 14 32.12 6.80 -2.58
N PRO A 15 31.26 5.75 -2.46
CA PRO A 15 31.40 4.51 -3.22
C PRO A 15 31.38 4.80 -4.72
N THR A 16 32.20 4.11 -5.50
CA THR A 16 32.27 4.27 -6.97
C THR A 16 31.10 3.64 -7.70
N ASP A 17 30.40 2.73 -7.04
CA ASP A 17 29.28 1.93 -7.54
C ASP A 17 27.92 2.36 -6.90
N TYR A 18 27.82 3.62 -6.43
CA TYR A 18 26.60 4.10 -5.81
C TYR A 18 25.44 4.20 -6.82
N ILE A 19 24.25 3.89 -6.35
CA ILE A 19 23.00 4.16 -7.07
C ILE A 19 22.57 5.61 -6.77
N PRO A 20 22.39 6.46 -7.79
CA PRO A 20 22.06 7.86 -7.55
C PRO A 20 20.67 8.01 -6.92
N VAL A 21 20.51 9.06 -6.11
CA VAL A 21 19.22 9.47 -5.58
C VAL A 21 18.23 9.69 -6.71
N ASN A 22 17.02 9.16 -6.55
CA ASN A 22 15.94 9.32 -7.52
C ASN A 22 14.89 10.30 -7.00
N LEU A 23 14.49 11.24 -7.84
CA LEU A 23 13.36 12.13 -7.61
C LEU A 23 12.22 11.71 -8.56
N VAL A 24 11.06 11.38 -8.00
CA VAL A 24 9.82 11.24 -8.76
C VAL A 24 9.00 12.52 -8.56
N PRO A 25 8.99 13.44 -9.55
CA PRO A 25 8.22 14.68 -9.43
C PRO A 25 6.73 14.41 -9.24
N ALA A 26 6.01 15.41 -8.66
CA ALA A 26 4.59 15.34 -8.31
C ALA A 26 3.74 14.98 -9.48
N LYS A 27 3.37 14.42 -10.22
CA LYS A 27 2.59 14.01 -11.41
C LYS A 27 3.32 13.02 -12.30
N ASN A 28 4.54 12.64 -11.95
CA ASN A 28 5.32 11.65 -12.68
C ASN A 28 5.22 10.29 -11.97
N GLY A 29 5.73 9.25 -12.62
CA GLY A 29 5.67 7.86 -12.18
C GLY A 29 4.75 7.01 -13.05
N GLU A 30 4.92 5.71 -13.00
CA GLU A 30 4.05 4.77 -13.70
C GLU A 30 2.64 4.80 -13.08
N ILE A 31 1.61 4.95 -13.91
CA ILE A 31 0.21 4.94 -13.46
C ILE A 31 -0.40 3.59 -13.80
N ILE A 32 -0.87 2.89 -12.76
CA ILE A 32 -1.60 1.64 -12.88
C ILE A 32 -3.07 1.90 -12.51
N LYS A 33 -3.99 1.56 -13.40
CA LYS A 33 -5.43 1.61 -13.12
C LYS A 33 -5.88 0.30 -12.52
N LEU A 34 -6.49 0.37 -11.32
CA LEU A 34 -7.06 -0.76 -10.59
C LEU A 34 -8.59 -0.62 -10.53
N GLY A 35 -9.23 -0.63 -11.70
CA GLY A 35 -10.62 -0.25 -11.83
C GLY A 35 -10.80 1.25 -11.62
N LEU A 36 -11.50 1.64 -10.54
CA LEU A 36 -11.69 3.05 -10.16
C LEU A 36 -10.54 3.62 -9.33
N ILE A 37 -9.71 2.77 -8.73
CA ILE A 37 -8.54 3.18 -7.96
C ILE A 37 -7.39 3.50 -8.91
N THR A 38 -6.67 4.58 -8.63
CA THR A 38 -5.42 4.90 -9.33
C THR A 38 -4.26 4.60 -8.41
N CYS A 39 -3.29 3.82 -8.89
CA CYS A 39 -2.01 3.56 -8.23
C CYS A 39 -0.90 4.24 -9.05
N ARG A 40 -0.17 5.15 -8.42
CA ARG A 40 1.00 5.82 -8.99
C ARG A 40 2.26 5.27 -8.33
N VAL A 41 3.06 4.53 -9.06
CA VAL A 41 4.31 3.94 -8.57
C VAL A 41 5.35 5.04 -8.32
N LEU A 42 5.90 5.06 -7.12
CA LEU A 42 6.96 5.98 -6.68
C LEU A 42 8.33 5.30 -6.65
N GLU A 43 8.36 4.04 -6.20
CA GLU A 43 9.54 3.17 -6.18
C GLU A 43 9.08 1.72 -6.39
N ASP A 44 9.68 1.03 -7.34
CA ASP A 44 9.32 -0.36 -7.66
C ASP A 44 10.33 -1.41 -7.15
N GLY A 45 11.34 -0.96 -6.41
CA GLY A 45 12.40 -1.80 -5.86
C GLY A 45 13.65 -1.89 -6.73
N SER A 46 13.60 -1.42 -7.98
CA SER A 46 14.72 -1.53 -8.91
C SER A 46 15.97 -0.76 -8.46
N ARG A 47 15.80 0.28 -7.64
CA ARG A 47 16.89 1.13 -7.12
C ARG A 47 17.30 0.75 -5.70
N THR A 48 16.54 -0.10 -5.03
CA THR A 48 16.73 -0.45 -3.61
C THR A 48 17.01 -1.93 -3.41
N ASP A 49 17.34 -2.65 -4.48
CA ASP A 49 17.55 -4.11 -4.45
C ASP A 49 16.35 -4.83 -3.81
N ASN A 50 15.17 -4.50 -4.28
CA ASN A 50 13.85 -4.97 -3.80
C ASN A 50 13.57 -4.73 -2.29
N ARG A 51 14.29 -3.86 -1.61
CA ARG A 51 14.04 -3.62 -0.18
C ARG A 51 12.81 -2.78 0.09
N ILE A 52 12.49 -1.80 -0.77
CA ILE A 52 11.38 -0.86 -0.57
C ILE A 52 10.61 -0.70 -1.88
N GLY A 53 9.32 -0.95 -1.84
CA GLY A 53 8.35 -0.49 -2.82
C GLY A 53 7.52 0.66 -2.26
N ALA A 54 7.09 1.59 -3.09
CA ALA A 54 6.21 2.69 -2.69
C ALA A 54 5.27 3.08 -3.83
N ALA A 55 4.01 3.31 -3.49
CA ALA A 55 3.03 3.82 -4.44
C ALA A 55 2.05 4.79 -3.75
N GLU A 56 1.57 5.78 -4.49
CA GLU A 56 0.46 6.63 -4.07
C GLU A 56 -0.83 6.09 -4.65
N PHE A 57 -1.84 5.94 -3.79
CA PHE A 57 -3.17 5.52 -4.18
C PHE A 57 -4.15 6.68 -4.10
N THR A 58 -5.07 6.70 -5.07
CA THR A 58 -6.19 7.64 -5.11
C THR A 58 -7.48 6.84 -5.15
N LEU A 59 -8.35 7.02 -4.17
CA LEU A 59 -9.66 6.39 -4.06
C LEU A 59 -10.77 7.43 -4.24
N PRO A 60 -11.67 7.22 -5.20
CA PRO A 60 -12.90 8.01 -5.33
C PRO A 60 -13.79 7.94 -4.07
N PRO A 61 -14.73 8.89 -3.93
CA PRO A 61 -15.73 8.88 -2.87
C PRO A 61 -16.48 7.55 -2.74
N GLY A 62 -16.70 7.09 -1.52
CA GLY A 62 -17.51 5.91 -1.20
C GLY A 62 -16.96 4.57 -1.68
N LEU A 63 -15.73 4.54 -2.23
CA LEU A 63 -15.17 3.32 -2.79
C LEU A 63 -14.57 2.43 -1.70
N SER A 64 -14.85 1.13 -1.78
CA SER A 64 -14.15 0.10 -0.99
C SER A 64 -12.87 -0.34 -1.70
N GLY A 65 -11.85 -0.68 -0.90
CA GLY A 65 -10.62 -1.31 -1.34
C GLY A 65 -10.80 -2.79 -1.71
N PRO A 66 -9.70 -3.57 -1.70
CA PRO A 66 -9.72 -4.99 -2.00
C PRO A 66 -10.52 -5.79 -0.96
N PRO A 67 -10.87 -7.06 -1.23
CA PRO A 67 -11.37 -7.97 -0.20
C PRO A 67 -10.45 -8.01 1.02
N ALA A 68 -11.01 -8.18 2.23
CA ALA A 68 -10.21 -8.30 3.45
C ALA A 68 -9.21 -9.46 3.33
N HIS A 69 -7.96 -9.21 3.70
CA HIS A 69 -6.84 -10.13 3.50
C HIS A 69 -5.72 -9.87 4.53
N TRP A 70 -4.69 -10.72 4.50
CA TRP A 70 -3.40 -10.48 5.17
C TRP A 70 -2.25 -10.92 4.26
N HIS A 71 -1.05 -10.48 4.58
CA HIS A 71 0.18 -10.79 3.83
C HIS A 71 1.09 -11.72 4.61
N GLU A 72 1.71 -12.68 3.94
CA GLU A 72 2.71 -13.58 4.54
C GLU A 72 4.16 -13.13 4.27
N MET A 73 4.37 -12.18 3.35
CA MET A 73 5.71 -11.89 2.83
C MET A 73 6.18 -10.43 2.97
N HIS A 74 5.30 -9.51 3.34
CA HIS A 74 5.68 -8.09 3.44
C HIS A 74 4.88 -7.36 4.50
N ASP A 75 5.50 -6.33 5.04
CA ASP A 75 4.84 -5.32 5.85
C ASP A 75 4.39 -4.16 4.98
N GLU A 76 3.32 -3.50 5.37
CA GLU A 76 2.81 -2.29 4.73
C GLU A 76 2.78 -1.12 5.69
N CYS A 77 3.10 0.07 5.18
CA CYS A 77 2.90 1.30 5.90
C CYS A 77 2.12 2.28 5.04
N PHE A 78 1.10 2.89 5.63
CA PHE A 78 0.21 3.83 4.97
C PHE A 78 0.36 5.21 5.60
N LEU A 79 0.65 6.22 4.80
CA LEU A 79 0.59 7.63 5.19
C LEU A 79 -0.58 8.28 4.44
N THR A 80 -1.62 8.70 5.15
CA THR A 80 -2.73 9.44 4.55
C THR A 80 -2.25 10.84 4.17
N THR A 81 -2.34 11.19 2.89
CA THR A 81 -1.88 12.49 2.35
C THR A 81 -3.02 13.42 1.97
N GLN A 82 -4.26 12.92 1.90
CA GLN A 82 -5.46 13.70 1.65
C GLN A 82 -6.71 12.96 2.13
N GLY A 83 -7.58 13.65 2.86
CA GLY A 83 -8.89 13.15 3.27
C GLY A 83 -8.84 12.17 4.44
N VAL A 84 -9.76 11.21 4.47
CA VAL A 84 -9.89 10.20 5.54
C VAL A 84 -10.04 8.82 4.92
N ILE A 85 -9.13 7.91 5.26
CA ILE A 85 -9.21 6.50 4.90
C ILE A 85 -9.68 5.69 6.10
N ARG A 86 -10.62 4.78 5.89
CA ARG A 86 -11.12 3.86 6.91
C ARG A 86 -10.50 2.49 6.74
N TYR A 87 -9.82 2.00 7.78
CA TYR A 87 -9.33 0.63 7.86
C TYR A 87 -10.34 -0.25 8.58
N HIS A 88 -10.59 -1.43 8.04
CA HIS A 88 -11.40 -2.49 8.61
C HIS A 88 -10.46 -3.62 9.02
N LEU A 89 -10.47 -3.99 10.29
CA LEU A 89 -9.55 -4.95 10.91
C LEU A 89 -10.35 -6.17 11.40
N PRO A 90 -10.58 -7.16 10.54
CA PRO A 90 -11.35 -8.36 10.91
C PRO A 90 -10.67 -9.15 12.02
N LYS A 91 -11.46 -9.66 12.96
CA LYS A 91 -11.01 -10.50 14.07
C LYS A 91 -11.46 -11.95 13.92
N ALA A 92 -10.79 -12.85 14.66
CA ALA A 92 -11.07 -14.28 14.62
C ALA A 92 -12.47 -14.63 15.16
N ASP A 93 -13.05 -13.82 16.03
CA ASP A 93 -14.40 -13.96 16.58
C ASP A 93 -15.52 -13.51 15.62
N GLY A 94 -15.15 -12.99 14.45
CA GLY A 94 -16.07 -12.49 13.43
C GLY A 94 -16.47 -11.03 13.57
N THR A 95 -15.99 -10.34 14.61
CA THR A 95 -16.11 -8.88 14.75
C THR A 95 -15.03 -8.16 13.94
N GLU A 96 -15.10 -6.84 13.85
CA GLU A 96 -14.03 -6.02 13.28
C GLU A 96 -13.81 -4.77 14.13
N ASP A 97 -12.56 -4.30 14.17
CA ASP A 97 -12.24 -2.95 14.61
C ASP A 97 -12.20 -2.01 13.40
N ILE A 98 -12.47 -0.74 13.64
CA ILE A 98 -12.44 0.31 12.62
C ILE A 98 -11.47 1.41 13.08
N ILE A 99 -10.60 1.83 12.16
CA ILE A 99 -9.69 2.96 12.36
C ILE A 99 -9.92 3.94 11.21
N ASP A 100 -10.24 5.19 11.54
CA ASP A 100 -10.29 6.29 10.58
C ASP A 100 -8.97 7.08 10.66
N ALA A 101 -8.13 6.96 9.64
CA ALA A 101 -6.88 7.70 9.51
C ALA A 101 -7.08 8.94 8.65
N LYS A 102 -6.74 10.11 9.22
CA LYS A 102 -6.84 11.43 8.58
C LYS A 102 -5.51 11.81 7.94
N GLU A 103 -5.52 12.89 7.19
CA GLU A 103 -4.31 13.49 6.64
C GLU A 103 -3.22 13.67 7.70
N GLY A 104 -2.02 13.14 7.43
CA GLY A 104 -0.88 13.08 8.32
C GLY A 104 -0.82 11.84 9.21
N ASP A 105 -1.90 11.07 9.35
CA ASP A 105 -1.88 9.84 10.14
C ASP A 105 -1.13 8.71 9.41
N PHE A 106 -0.44 7.89 10.22
CA PHE A 106 0.37 6.78 9.76
C PHE A 106 -0.12 5.47 10.34
N VAL A 107 -0.36 4.48 9.48
CA VAL A 107 -0.82 3.14 9.86
C VAL A 107 0.20 2.10 9.41
N THR A 108 0.64 1.24 10.34
CA THR A 108 1.49 0.08 10.02
C THR A 108 0.64 -1.19 10.03
N VAL A 109 0.74 -1.97 8.96
CA VAL A 109 0.14 -3.29 8.83
C VAL A 109 1.27 -4.31 8.72
N PRO A 110 1.60 -5.00 9.82
CA PRO A 110 2.62 -6.05 9.81
C PRO A 110 2.10 -7.31 9.09
N VAL A 111 3.03 -8.20 8.72
CA VAL A 111 2.68 -9.53 8.21
C VAL A 111 1.64 -10.19 9.11
N ARG A 112 0.68 -10.91 8.49
CA ARG A 112 -0.42 -11.62 9.17
C ARG A 112 -1.43 -10.74 9.89
N ALA A 113 -1.44 -9.44 9.70
CA ALA A 113 -2.48 -8.56 10.21
C ALA A 113 -3.65 -8.49 9.21
N PRO A 114 -4.84 -9.06 9.54
CA PRO A 114 -5.99 -9.00 8.65
C PRO A 114 -6.50 -7.56 8.51
N HIS A 115 -6.66 -7.09 7.29
CA HIS A 115 -7.10 -5.73 7.02
C HIS A 115 -7.77 -5.59 5.65
N THR A 116 -8.47 -4.51 5.49
CA THR A 116 -8.87 -3.85 4.24
C THR A 116 -9.14 -2.39 4.54
N PHE A 117 -9.43 -1.62 3.51
CA PHE A 117 -9.72 -0.19 3.66
C PHE A 117 -10.87 0.26 2.77
N SER A 118 -11.41 1.44 3.06
CA SER A 118 -12.42 2.11 2.25
C SER A 118 -12.29 3.62 2.36
N ASN A 119 -12.84 4.33 1.39
CA ASN A 119 -13.10 5.76 1.51
C ASN A 119 -14.52 5.96 2.01
N PRO A 120 -14.74 6.33 3.29
CA PRO A 120 -16.08 6.48 3.85
C PRO A 120 -16.71 7.84 3.55
N THR A 121 -16.01 8.71 2.81
CA THR A 121 -16.39 10.11 2.62
C THR A 121 -16.92 10.37 1.21
N ASP A 122 -17.45 11.58 0.99
CA ASP A 122 -17.87 12.11 -0.30
C ASP A 122 -16.74 12.85 -1.06
N GLN A 123 -15.51 12.81 -0.55
CA GLN A 123 -14.32 13.40 -1.14
C GLN A 123 -13.33 12.34 -1.59
N GLU A 124 -12.44 12.69 -2.50
CA GLU A 124 -11.31 11.86 -2.90
C GLU A 124 -10.32 11.69 -1.74
N VAL A 125 -9.80 10.49 -1.55
CA VAL A 125 -8.76 10.17 -0.56
C VAL A 125 -7.48 9.79 -1.27
N LYS A 126 -6.33 10.26 -0.72
CA LYS A 126 -5.00 9.84 -1.15
C LYS A 126 -4.16 9.36 0.02
N PHE A 127 -3.37 8.35 -0.25
CA PHE A 127 -2.37 7.86 0.69
C PHE A 127 -1.16 7.30 -0.06
N VAL A 128 -0.01 7.38 0.59
CA VAL A 128 1.19 6.64 0.17
C VAL A 128 1.22 5.33 0.92
N ASN A 129 1.41 4.23 0.20
CA ASN A 129 1.66 2.92 0.76
C ASN A 129 3.07 2.45 0.41
N THR A 130 3.79 1.91 1.41
CA THR A 130 5.12 1.31 1.22
C THR A 130 5.05 -0.18 1.51
N PHE A 131 5.90 -0.93 0.84
CA PHE A 131 5.99 -2.40 0.91
C PHE A 131 7.43 -2.82 1.19
N THR A 132 7.63 -3.70 2.16
CA THR A 132 8.96 -4.21 2.49
C THR A 132 8.95 -5.73 2.61
N PRO A 133 9.42 -6.45 1.56
CA PRO A 133 10.11 -6.00 0.34
C PRO A 133 9.19 -5.41 -0.76
N ALA A 134 9.82 -4.80 -1.78
CA ALA A 134 9.16 -4.12 -2.90
C ALA A 134 8.33 -5.02 -3.81
N HIS A 135 8.54 -6.32 -3.77
CA HIS A 135 7.99 -7.29 -4.72
C HIS A 135 6.47 -7.16 -4.93
N TYR A 136 5.75 -6.65 -3.94
CA TYR A 136 4.30 -6.46 -4.01
C TYR A 136 3.84 -5.39 -5.02
N ILE A 137 4.72 -4.51 -5.49
CA ILE A 137 4.42 -3.61 -6.62
C ILE A 137 3.99 -4.41 -7.87
N ASN A 138 4.56 -5.60 -8.07
CA ASN A 138 4.20 -6.46 -9.20
C ASN A 138 2.78 -7.03 -9.10
N TYR A 139 2.22 -7.14 -7.88
CA TYR A 139 0.81 -7.48 -7.68
C TYR A 139 -0.12 -6.42 -8.33
N PHE A 140 0.18 -5.14 -8.13
CA PHE A 140 -0.62 -4.08 -8.76
C PHE A 140 -0.44 -4.06 -10.27
N LYS A 141 0.78 -4.32 -10.78
CA LYS A 141 1.01 -4.46 -12.22
C LYS A 141 0.19 -5.61 -12.80
N LEU A 142 0.15 -6.76 -12.11
CA LEU A 142 -0.70 -7.89 -12.50
C LEU A 142 -2.19 -7.53 -12.47
N LEU A 143 -2.68 -6.92 -11.39
CA LEU A 143 -4.07 -6.46 -11.29
C LEU A 143 -4.43 -5.49 -12.42
N GLY A 144 -3.52 -4.59 -12.78
CA GLY A 144 -3.70 -3.66 -13.89
C GLY A 144 -3.98 -4.37 -15.23
N THR A 145 -3.44 -5.58 -15.42
CA THR A 145 -3.70 -6.36 -16.66
C THR A 145 -5.11 -6.92 -16.72
N TYR A 146 -5.81 -7.03 -15.58
CA TYR A 146 -7.19 -7.54 -15.52
C TYR A 146 -8.23 -6.43 -15.72
N VAL A 147 -7.81 -5.17 -15.64
CA VAL A 147 -8.72 -4.03 -15.79
C VAL A 147 -9.26 -3.97 -17.21
N LYS A 148 -10.58 -4.01 -17.32
CA LYS A 148 -11.32 -3.74 -18.55
C LYS A 148 -11.96 -2.37 -18.42
N GLU A 149 -11.89 -1.57 -19.48
CA GLU A 149 -12.42 -0.20 -19.48
C GLU A 149 -13.86 -0.17 -18.95
N GLY A 150 -14.10 0.70 -17.97
CA GLY A 150 -15.40 0.90 -17.34
C GLY A 150 -15.88 -0.24 -16.42
N LYS A 151 -15.03 -1.23 -16.09
CA LYS A 151 -15.41 -2.32 -15.19
C LYS A 151 -14.48 -2.43 -14.00
N PRO A 152 -15.01 -2.69 -12.78
CA PRO A 152 -14.18 -3.02 -11.62
C PRO A 152 -13.53 -4.40 -11.84
N ILE A 153 -12.39 -4.62 -11.16
CA ILE A 153 -11.77 -5.94 -11.05
C ILE A 153 -12.72 -6.86 -10.28
N SER A 154 -12.99 -8.04 -10.81
CA SER A 154 -13.90 -8.98 -10.15
C SER A 154 -13.27 -9.59 -8.90
N PRO A 155 -14.07 -10.04 -7.90
CA PRO A 155 -13.55 -10.75 -6.73
C PRO A 155 -12.69 -11.97 -7.08
N LYS A 156 -13.02 -12.68 -8.16
CA LYS A 156 -12.23 -13.83 -8.63
C LYS A 156 -10.85 -13.40 -9.11
N GLU A 157 -10.77 -12.33 -9.93
CA GLU A 157 -9.50 -11.80 -10.41
C GLU A 157 -8.63 -11.29 -9.27
N HIS A 158 -9.22 -10.66 -8.24
CA HIS A 158 -8.50 -10.31 -7.02
C HIS A 158 -7.92 -11.54 -6.31
N LEU A 159 -8.72 -12.57 -6.10
CA LEU A 159 -8.27 -13.79 -5.42
C LEU A 159 -7.18 -14.51 -6.21
N ASP A 160 -7.32 -14.61 -7.52
CA ASP A 160 -6.32 -15.22 -8.40
C ASP A 160 -4.98 -14.44 -8.34
N ALA A 161 -5.02 -13.11 -8.34
CA ALA A 161 -3.82 -12.29 -8.17
C ALA A 161 -3.21 -12.42 -6.78
N MET A 162 -4.02 -12.36 -5.72
CA MET A 162 -3.57 -12.50 -4.32
C MET A 162 -2.78 -13.79 -4.12
N SER A 163 -3.23 -14.92 -4.70
CA SER A 163 -2.58 -16.21 -4.53
C SER A 163 -1.13 -16.24 -5.04
N ASN A 164 -0.82 -15.42 -6.05
CA ASN A 164 0.53 -15.33 -6.62
C ASN A 164 1.50 -14.49 -5.77
N TYR A 165 0.99 -13.74 -4.79
CA TYR A 165 1.78 -12.79 -3.98
C TYR A 165 1.65 -13.04 -2.48
N ALA A 166 1.40 -14.30 -2.09
CA ALA A 166 1.25 -14.71 -0.69
C ALA A 166 0.31 -13.80 0.13
N THR A 167 -0.74 -13.31 -0.52
CA THR A 167 -1.82 -12.54 0.05
C THR A 167 -3.02 -13.45 0.22
N LEU A 168 -3.49 -13.62 1.45
CA LEU A 168 -4.49 -14.60 1.81
C LEU A 168 -5.81 -13.92 2.17
N PRO A 169 -6.95 -14.27 1.53
CA PRO A 169 -8.23 -13.67 1.84
C PRO A 169 -8.73 -14.11 3.21
N VAL A 170 -9.36 -13.18 3.93
CA VAL A 170 -10.08 -13.50 5.17
C VAL A 170 -11.33 -14.30 4.83
N LEU A 171 -11.38 -15.56 5.28
CA LEU A 171 -12.56 -16.39 5.16
C LEU A 171 -13.59 -15.98 6.21
N ARG A 172 -14.67 -15.31 5.80
CA ARG A 172 -15.82 -15.11 6.69
C ARG A 172 -16.50 -16.46 6.91
N LYS A 173 -16.54 -16.96 8.14
CA LYS A 173 -17.41 -18.08 8.50
C LYS A 173 -18.83 -17.69 8.09
N LYS A 174 -19.48 -18.49 7.25
CA LYS A 174 -20.92 -18.33 7.00
C LYS A 174 -21.61 -18.40 8.37
N ALA A 175 -22.38 -17.37 8.72
CA ALA A 175 -23.23 -17.44 9.89
C ALA A 175 -24.08 -18.69 9.77
N GLU A 176 -23.97 -19.62 10.73
CA GLU A 176 -24.86 -20.76 10.81
C GLU A 176 -26.27 -20.20 10.93
N LYS A 177 -27.10 -20.46 9.93
CA LYS A 177 -28.52 -20.13 10.00
C LYS A 177 -29.10 -20.97 11.15
N LYS A 178 -29.39 -20.31 12.27
CA LYS A 178 -30.24 -20.91 13.32
C LYS A 178 -31.68 -21.02 12.84
#